data_dcb9cec82803f23f6f31d712f6ad581f
#
_entry.id   dcb9cec82803f23f6f31d712f6ad581f
#
_cell.length_a   1.000
_cell.length_b   1.000
_cell.length_c   1.000
_cell.angle_alpha   90.00
_cell.angle_beta   90.00
_cell.angle_gamma   90.00
#
_symmetry.space_group_name_H-M   'P 1'
#
loop_
_entity.id
_entity.type
_entity.pdbx_description
1 polymer ?
#
loop_
_entity_poly.entity_id
_entity_poly.type
_entity_poly.pdbx_seq_one_letter_code
_entity_poly.pdbx_strand_id
1 'polypeptide(L)'
;KVNYTLSEDLREASLTVVNTGGKLDSRSPIEIQLTKDEMKAGSYLETILINSVNLIDSSIYTYTLNGIDSARNVADEYTVSSIHYDITKPVIDLIEPTENGALNSALVTYDFSETMLQTDLTITRIGGTPDTLSPHNVEVVMYELAAGRVDSAIITNAPTSTDGAIYRYEFKGVDLANNASNVIVADNVLFDNT
;
A
#
# COMPACT_ATOMS: atom_id res chain seq x y z
N LYS A 1 -5.58 0.93 12.66
CA LYS A 1 -5.30 -0.32 13.37
C LYS A 1 -4.04 -0.17 14.21
N VAL A 2 -3.97 -0.89 15.35
CA VAL A 2 -2.80 -0.91 16.24
C VAL A 2 -2.43 -2.35 16.59
N ASN A 3 -1.15 -2.57 16.90
CA ASN A 3 -0.63 -3.83 17.45
C ASN A 3 -0.03 -3.52 18.81
N TYR A 4 -0.47 -4.21 19.84
CA TYR A 4 0.10 -4.08 21.19
C TYR A 4 -0.04 -5.38 21.97
N THR A 5 0.77 -5.54 23.03
CA THR A 5 0.72 -6.69 23.93
C THR A 5 0.73 -6.17 25.36
N LEU A 6 -0.17 -6.69 26.18
CA LEU A 6 -0.23 -6.43 27.62
C LEU A 6 0.20 -7.68 28.38
N SER A 7 1.15 -7.53 29.29
CA SER A 7 1.65 -8.62 30.14
C SER A 7 0.66 -9.02 31.22
N GLU A 8 -0.23 -8.10 31.60
CA GLU A 8 -1.24 -8.26 32.63
C GLU A 8 -2.47 -7.42 32.35
N ASP A 9 -3.56 -7.67 33.11
CA ASP A 9 -4.79 -6.88 33.02
C ASP A 9 -4.57 -5.47 33.59
N LEU A 10 -4.94 -4.45 32.79
CA LEU A 10 -4.91 -3.07 33.21
C LEU A 10 -6.25 -2.64 33.78
N ARG A 11 -6.22 -1.74 34.74
CA ARG A 11 -7.38 -1.05 35.29
C ARG A 11 -7.79 0.15 34.43
N GLU A 12 -6.80 0.87 33.97
CA GLU A 12 -6.94 2.08 33.16
C GLU A 12 -5.83 2.08 32.08
N ALA A 13 -6.18 2.40 30.84
CA ALA A 13 -5.20 2.59 29.77
C ALA A 13 -5.72 3.58 28.74
N SER A 14 -4.81 4.37 28.20
CA SER A 14 -5.09 5.29 27.10
C SER A 14 -3.99 5.28 26.04
N LEU A 15 -4.39 5.51 24.81
CA LEU A 15 -3.51 5.78 23.69
C LEU A 15 -3.60 7.28 23.37
N THR A 16 -2.51 8.00 23.59
CA THR A 16 -2.39 9.41 23.20
C THR A 16 -1.82 9.50 21.80
N VAL A 17 -2.51 10.22 20.90
CA VAL A 17 -2.13 10.42 19.50
C VAL A 17 -1.84 11.90 19.29
N VAL A 18 -0.58 12.22 19.02
CA VAL A 18 -0.12 13.61 18.82
C VAL A 18 0.26 13.81 17.36
N ASN A 19 -0.34 14.81 16.70
CA ASN A 19 0.09 15.22 15.37
C ASN A 19 1.45 15.94 15.48
N THR A 20 2.47 15.38 14.87
CA THR A 20 3.86 15.85 14.94
C THR A 20 4.38 16.38 13.59
N GLY A 21 3.57 16.29 12.53
CA GLY A 21 3.95 16.78 11.20
C GLY A 21 2.91 16.50 10.14
N GLY A 22 3.25 16.80 8.89
CA GLY A 22 2.33 16.66 7.77
C GLY A 22 1.14 17.62 7.87
N LYS A 23 -0.04 17.18 7.46
CA LYS A 23 -1.28 17.98 7.55
C LYS A 23 -1.69 18.15 9.01
N LEU A 24 -2.11 19.38 9.38
CA LEU A 24 -2.48 19.71 10.75
C LEU A 24 -3.78 19.02 11.16
N ASP A 25 -3.75 18.30 12.28
CA ASP A 25 -4.94 17.83 12.97
C ASP A 25 -5.21 18.74 14.18
N SER A 26 -6.20 19.62 14.08
CA SER A 26 -6.56 20.58 15.12
C SER A 26 -7.12 19.95 16.40
N ARG A 27 -7.41 18.63 16.38
CA ARG A 27 -7.87 17.88 17.55
C ARG A 27 -6.72 17.34 18.39
N SER A 28 -5.49 17.42 17.86
CA SER A 28 -4.30 16.95 18.56
C SER A 28 -3.97 17.80 19.81
N PRO A 29 -3.64 17.16 20.94
CA PRO A 29 -3.52 15.72 21.18
C PRO A 29 -4.90 15.03 21.31
N ILE A 30 -5.00 13.82 20.74
CA ILE A 30 -6.21 12.99 20.84
C ILE A 30 -5.95 11.91 21.87
N GLU A 31 -6.83 11.76 22.84
CA GLU A 31 -6.75 10.71 23.84
C GLU A 31 -7.84 9.64 23.59
N ILE A 32 -7.42 8.40 23.39
CA ILE A 32 -8.29 7.25 23.13
C ILE A 32 -8.25 6.35 24.35
N GLN A 33 -9.33 6.32 25.12
CA GLN A 33 -9.45 5.44 26.29
C GLN A 33 -9.73 4.01 25.81
N LEU A 34 -8.94 3.05 26.30
CA LEU A 34 -9.16 1.63 26.02
C LEU A 34 -10.35 1.10 26.82
N THR A 35 -11.10 0.21 26.22
CA THR A 35 -12.23 -0.49 26.86
C THR A 35 -11.71 -1.62 27.76
N LYS A 36 -12.57 -2.16 28.62
CA LYS A 36 -12.21 -3.27 29.53
C LYS A 36 -11.69 -4.51 28.81
N ASP A 37 -12.20 -4.77 27.60
CA ASP A 37 -11.77 -5.92 26.82
C ASP A 37 -10.44 -5.67 26.12
N GLU A 38 -10.14 -4.43 25.77
CA GLU A 38 -8.86 -4.00 25.21
C GLU A 38 -7.74 -3.86 26.24
N MET A 39 -8.08 -3.93 27.54
CA MET A 39 -7.15 -3.83 28.67
C MET A 39 -6.80 -5.18 29.31
N LYS A 40 -7.26 -6.31 28.76
CA LYS A 40 -6.90 -7.65 29.26
C LYS A 40 -5.51 -8.05 28.82
N ALA A 41 -4.85 -8.86 29.64
CA ALA A 41 -3.56 -9.47 29.26
C ALA A 41 -3.69 -10.24 27.95
N GLY A 42 -2.75 -10.05 27.03
CA GLY A 42 -2.77 -10.71 25.74
C GLY A 42 -2.17 -9.88 24.62
N SER A 43 -2.15 -10.46 23.41
CA SER A 43 -1.67 -9.81 22.20
C SER A 43 -2.85 -9.40 21.32
N TYR A 44 -2.84 -8.15 20.91
CA TYR A 44 -3.83 -7.51 20.06
C TYR A 44 -3.17 -7.19 18.72
N LEU A 45 -3.57 -7.89 17.67
CA LEU A 45 -3.00 -7.72 16.31
C LEU A 45 -4.05 -7.13 15.38
N GLU A 46 -3.65 -6.16 14.57
CA GLU A 46 -4.53 -5.48 13.60
C GLU A 46 -5.83 -4.96 14.22
N THR A 47 -5.78 -4.57 15.50
CA THR A 47 -6.95 -4.18 16.28
C THR A 47 -7.39 -2.77 15.93
N ILE A 48 -8.70 -2.58 15.76
CA ILE A 48 -9.34 -1.28 15.70
C ILE A 48 -9.90 -0.98 17.08
N LEU A 49 -9.33 -0.01 17.79
CA LEU A 49 -9.81 0.37 19.11
C LEU A 49 -11.24 0.92 19.02
N ILE A 50 -12.11 0.50 19.96
CA ILE A 50 -13.55 0.82 19.94
C ILE A 50 -13.78 2.33 19.96
N ASN A 51 -12.97 3.07 20.74
CA ASN A 51 -13.06 4.52 20.85
C ASN A 51 -12.16 5.27 19.85
N SER A 52 -11.64 4.57 18.81
CA SER A 52 -10.78 5.21 17.81
C SER A 52 -11.52 6.30 17.03
N VAL A 53 -10.78 7.29 16.59
CA VAL A 53 -11.27 8.39 15.76
C VAL A 53 -10.62 8.34 14.37
N ASN A 54 -11.28 8.93 13.38
CA ASN A 54 -10.68 9.09 12.07
C ASN A 54 -9.55 10.11 12.15
N LEU A 55 -8.35 9.74 11.76
CA LEU A 55 -7.20 10.63 11.68
C LEU A 55 -7.24 11.43 10.37
N ILE A 56 -6.39 12.43 10.28
CA ILE A 56 -6.29 13.27 9.09
C ILE A 56 -5.28 12.66 8.11
N ASP A 57 -5.72 12.45 6.89
CA ASP A 57 -4.89 11.97 5.80
C ASP A 57 -3.67 12.88 5.56
N SER A 58 -2.52 12.28 5.20
CA SER A 58 -1.24 12.97 4.98
C SER A 58 -0.66 13.64 6.24
N SER A 59 -1.07 13.18 7.43
CA SER A 59 -0.54 13.63 8.71
C SER A 59 0.51 12.66 9.26
N ILE A 60 1.40 13.20 10.10
CA ILE A 60 2.39 12.41 10.84
C ILE A 60 2.05 12.46 12.32
N TYR A 61 1.98 11.29 12.95
CA TYR A 61 1.61 11.15 14.34
C TYR A 61 2.67 10.47 15.18
N THR A 62 2.65 10.77 16.48
CA THR A 62 3.31 9.99 17.53
C THR A 62 2.24 9.38 18.42
N TYR A 63 2.35 8.09 18.69
CA TYR A 63 1.45 7.33 19.55
C TYR A 63 2.15 7.00 20.86
N THR A 64 1.51 7.26 21.98
CA THR A 64 2.00 6.89 23.31
C THR A 64 0.94 6.08 24.05
N LEU A 65 1.24 4.83 24.40
CA LEU A 65 0.38 3.97 25.20
C LEU A 65 0.78 4.05 26.67
N ASN A 66 -0.20 4.36 27.51
CA ASN A 66 -0.06 4.44 28.96
C ASN A 66 -1.04 3.48 29.63
N GLY A 67 -0.69 2.98 30.81
CA GLY A 67 -1.57 2.11 31.56
C GLY A 67 -1.27 2.04 33.05
N ILE A 68 -2.29 1.66 33.82
CA ILE A 68 -2.20 1.43 35.27
C ILE A 68 -2.86 0.09 35.59
N ASP A 69 -2.20 -0.78 36.33
CA ASP A 69 -2.75 -2.05 36.76
C ASP A 69 -3.74 -1.91 37.95
N SER A 70 -4.32 -3.04 38.39
CA SER A 70 -5.25 -3.06 39.49
C SER A 70 -4.59 -2.78 40.85
N ALA A 71 -3.27 -2.97 40.96
CA ALA A 71 -2.48 -2.66 42.18
C ALA A 71 -2.01 -1.17 42.16
N ARG A 72 -2.35 -0.40 41.12
CA ARG A 72 -1.97 0.99 40.87
C ARG A 72 -0.49 1.17 40.50
N ASN A 73 0.17 0.16 39.97
CA ASN A 73 1.46 0.33 39.35
C ASN A 73 1.26 0.98 37.98
N VAL A 74 2.06 1.98 37.68
CA VAL A 74 2.06 2.66 36.38
C VAL A 74 2.99 1.90 35.45
N ALA A 75 2.52 1.56 34.25
CA ALA A 75 3.36 0.98 33.22
C ALA A 75 4.33 2.02 32.65
N ASP A 76 5.48 1.55 32.18
CA ASP A 76 6.38 2.40 31.39
C ASP A 76 5.67 2.84 30.12
N GLU A 77 5.82 4.10 29.75
CA GLU A 77 5.25 4.65 28.51
C GLU A 77 5.87 3.98 27.28
N TYR A 78 5.03 3.50 26.39
CA TYR A 78 5.47 2.97 25.10
C TYR A 78 5.12 3.95 23.99
N THR A 79 6.14 4.50 23.32
CA THR A 79 5.97 5.52 22.29
C THR A 79 6.48 5.04 20.95
N VAL A 80 5.66 5.25 19.90
CA VAL A 80 6.02 5.07 18.49
C VAL A 80 5.85 6.38 17.76
N SER A 81 6.92 6.86 17.14
CA SER A 81 6.96 8.15 16.45
C SER A 81 7.00 7.98 14.93
N SER A 82 6.77 9.10 14.22
CA SER A 82 6.86 9.18 12.75
C SER A 82 5.90 8.24 12.02
N ILE A 83 4.69 8.05 12.56
CA ILE A 83 3.64 7.26 11.93
C ILE A 83 2.98 8.12 10.86
N HIS A 84 3.20 7.81 9.60
CA HIS A 84 2.52 8.43 8.47
C HIS A 84 1.13 7.84 8.33
N TYR A 85 0.11 8.67 8.42
CA TYR A 85 -1.27 8.26 8.22
C TYR A 85 -1.70 8.65 6.81
N ASP A 86 -1.94 7.65 5.99
CA ASP A 86 -2.28 7.78 4.59
C ASP A 86 -3.44 6.85 4.24
N ILE A 87 -4.49 7.41 3.64
CA ILE A 87 -5.66 6.70 3.14
C ILE A 87 -5.94 7.02 1.67
N THR A 88 -5.05 7.78 1.04
CA THR A 88 -5.12 8.12 -0.38
C THR A 88 -4.66 6.92 -1.20
N LYS A 89 -5.44 6.56 -2.21
CA LYS A 89 -5.05 5.49 -3.13
C LYS A 89 -3.97 5.99 -4.07
N PRO A 90 -2.93 5.20 -4.32
CA PRO A 90 -1.96 5.56 -5.34
C PRO A 90 -2.60 5.54 -6.73
N VAL A 91 -2.15 6.45 -7.58
CA VAL A 91 -2.52 6.49 -8.99
C VAL A 91 -1.39 5.88 -9.81
N ILE A 92 -1.76 4.93 -10.66
CA ILE A 92 -0.89 4.35 -11.68
C ILE A 92 -1.35 4.90 -13.02
N ASP A 93 -0.45 5.48 -13.79
CA ASP A 93 -0.70 5.86 -15.18
C ASP A 93 0.17 4.97 -16.10
N LEU A 94 -0.47 4.11 -16.89
CA LEU A 94 0.20 3.30 -17.91
C LEU A 94 0.24 4.08 -19.21
N ILE A 95 1.41 4.63 -19.54
CA ILE A 95 1.61 5.51 -20.68
C ILE A 95 1.87 4.68 -21.95
N GLU A 96 2.65 3.62 -21.83
CA GLU A 96 2.90 2.62 -22.88
C GLU A 96 2.93 1.20 -22.28
N PRO A 97 2.24 0.24 -22.91
CA PRO A 97 1.48 0.35 -24.17
C PRO A 97 0.18 1.16 -24.02
N THR A 98 -0.22 1.81 -25.10
CA THR A 98 -1.55 2.42 -25.21
C THR A 98 -2.59 1.40 -25.67
N GLU A 99 -3.84 1.63 -25.30
CA GLU A 99 -4.96 0.84 -25.84
C GLU A 99 -4.99 0.87 -27.38
N ASN A 100 -5.19 -0.28 -28.02
CA ASN A 100 -5.12 -0.50 -29.46
C ASN A 100 -3.76 -0.13 -30.09
N GLY A 101 -2.70 -0.07 -29.30
CA GLY A 101 -1.34 0.22 -29.74
C GLY A 101 -0.59 -1.00 -30.27
N ALA A 102 0.68 -0.78 -30.63
CA ALA A 102 1.59 -1.85 -31.01
C ALA A 102 2.94 -1.68 -30.31
N LEU A 103 3.56 -2.79 -29.91
CA LEU A 103 4.88 -2.85 -29.32
C LEU A 103 5.78 -3.77 -30.13
N ASN A 104 7.06 -3.43 -30.23
CA ASN A 104 8.10 -4.28 -30.81
C ASN A 104 9.07 -4.84 -29.76
N SER A 105 8.83 -4.55 -28.48
CA SER A 105 9.67 -4.96 -27.35
C SER A 105 8.83 -5.03 -26.08
N ALA A 106 9.33 -5.70 -25.05
CA ALA A 106 8.66 -5.80 -23.76
C ALA A 106 8.91 -4.55 -22.86
N LEU A 107 8.96 -3.36 -23.47
CA LEU A 107 9.12 -2.12 -22.73
C LEU A 107 7.76 -1.58 -22.32
N VAL A 108 7.70 -1.05 -21.09
CA VAL A 108 6.54 -0.33 -20.57
C VAL A 108 6.98 1.05 -20.08
N THR A 109 6.10 2.01 -20.21
CA THR A 109 6.27 3.36 -19.64
C THR A 109 5.10 3.63 -18.73
N TYR A 110 5.38 4.03 -17.50
CA TYR A 110 4.35 4.29 -16.49
C TYR A 110 4.76 5.42 -15.56
N ASP A 111 3.79 5.95 -14.81
CA ASP A 111 3.99 6.96 -13.77
C ASP A 111 3.25 6.53 -12.50
N PHE A 112 3.90 6.68 -11.34
CA PHE A 112 3.29 6.48 -10.04
C PHE A 112 3.18 7.81 -9.30
N SER A 113 1.99 8.12 -8.79
CA SER A 113 1.77 9.32 -7.98
C SER A 113 2.61 9.35 -6.71
N GLU A 114 3.01 8.15 -6.23
CA GLU A 114 3.77 7.95 -5.00
C GLU A 114 4.56 6.63 -5.04
N THR A 115 5.43 6.42 -4.05
CA THR A 115 6.20 5.18 -3.95
C THR A 115 5.29 4.00 -3.60
N MET A 116 5.38 2.94 -4.39
CA MET A 116 4.62 1.72 -4.21
C MET A 116 5.35 0.73 -3.28
N LEU A 117 4.57 -0.02 -2.50
CA LEU A 117 5.07 -1.17 -1.75
C LEU A 117 5.24 -2.38 -2.67
N GLN A 118 4.26 -2.59 -3.53
CA GLN A 118 4.20 -3.70 -4.48
C GLN A 118 3.30 -3.34 -5.66
N THR A 119 3.65 -3.85 -6.84
CA THR A 119 2.80 -3.78 -8.02
C THR A 119 2.79 -5.10 -8.78
N ASP A 120 1.69 -5.39 -9.45
CA ASP A 120 1.50 -6.53 -10.32
C ASP A 120 1.14 -6.05 -11.72
N LEU A 121 1.88 -6.48 -12.74
CA LEU A 121 1.54 -6.32 -14.13
C LEU A 121 1.19 -7.70 -14.71
N THR A 122 -0.05 -7.87 -15.15
CA THR A 122 -0.51 -9.09 -15.82
C THR A 122 -0.69 -8.83 -17.32
N ILE A 123 -0.03 -9.65 -18.14
CA ILE A 123 -0.09 -9.55 -19.60
C ILE A 123 -0.79 -10.80 -20.12
N THR A 124 -2.04 -10.64 -20.57
CA THR A 124 -2.88 -11.77 -21.01
C THR A 124 -3.10 -11.72 -22.51
N ARG A 125 -2.77 -12.79 -23.21
CA ARG A 125 -3.12 -12.90 -24.64
C ARG A 125 -4.64 -12.98 -24.80
N ILE A 126 -5.17 -12.11 -25.66
CA ILE A 126 -6.60 -12.02 -25.97
C ILE A 126 -6.92 -12.31 -27.46
N GLY A 127 -5.89 -12.36 -28.33
CA GLY A 127 -6.08 -12.60 -29.77
C GLY A 127 -4.76 -12.84 -30.52
N GLY A 128 -4.81 -12.87 -31.85
CA GLY A 128 -3.63 -13.05 -32.70
C GLY A 128 -2.95 -14.41 -32.56
N THR A 129 -1.63 -14.45 -32.80
CA THR A 129 -0.81 -15.67 -32.69
C THR A 129 -0.93 -16.31 -31.31
N PRO A 130 -1.08 -17.66 -31.20
CA PRO A 130 -1.16 -18.35 -29.93
C PRO A 130 0.10 -18.17 -29.07
N ASP A 131 -0.09 -17.76 -27.82
CA ASP A 131 0.94 -17.74 -26.79
C ASP A 131 0.56 -18.75 -25.69
N THR A 132 1.30 -19.84 -25.61
CA THR A 132 1.02 -20.94 -24.68
C THR A 132 1.48 -20.68 -23.26
N LEU A 133 2.24 -19.60 -23.03
CA LEU A 133 2.73 -19.20 -21.71
C LEU A 133 1.86 -18.11 -21.07
N SER A 134 0.89 -17.54 -21.83
CA SER A 134 -0.05 -16.56 -21.32
C SER A 134 -1.02 -17.19 -20.29
N PRO A 135 -1.38 -16.49 -19.17
CA PRO A 135 -0.98 -15.12 -18.83
C PRO A 135 0.42 -15.03 -18.25
N HIS A 136 1.10 -13.92 -18.52
CA HIS A 136 2.38 -13.58 -17.89
C HIS A 136 2.13 -12.68 -16.69
N ASN A 137 2.61 -13.09 -15.50
CA ASN A 137 2.56 -12.28 -14.30
C ASN A 137 3.95 -11.71 -14.04
N VAL A 138 4.05 -10.40 -14.01
CA VAL A 138 5.31 -9.67 -13.88
C VAL A 138 5.28 -8.88 -12.60
N GLU A 139 6.23 -9.14 -11.71
CA GLU A 139 6.45 -8.35 -10.52
C GLU A 139 7.44 -7.23 -10.85
N VAL A 140 7.06 -5.97 -10.54
CA VAL A 140 7.92 -4.81 -10.71
C VAL A 140 8.83 -4.71 -9.49
N VAL A 141 10.15 -4.60 -9.72
CA VAL A 141 11.15 -4.65 -8.65
C VAL A 141 11.44 -3.29 -8.00
N MET A 142 12.07 -3.29 -6.83
CA MET A 142 12.20 -2.16 -5.90
C MET A 142 12.56 -0.79 -6.51
N TYR A 143 13.50 -0.71 -7.44
CA TYR A 143 13.90 0.58 -8.05
C TYR A 143 12.85 1.13 -9.04
N GLU A 144 11.95 0.27 -9.50
CA GLU A 144 10.86 0.58 -10.40
C GLU A 144 9.57 0.99 -9.66
N LEU A 145 9.58 0.92 -8.31
CA LEU A 145 8.44 1.24 -7.45
C LEU A 145 8.44 2.69 -6.92
N ALA A 146 9.48 3.46 -7.23
CA ALA A 146 9.58 4.85 -6.77
C ALA A 146 8.51 5.73 -7.42
N ALA A 147 8.08 6.77 -6.70
CA ALA A 147 7.21 7.81 -7.24
C ALA A 147 7.83 8.45 -8.50
N GLY A 148 6.98 8.77 -9.46
CA GLY A 148 7.35 9.43 -10.70
C GLY A 148 7.37 8.51 -11.91
N ARG A 149 7.77 9.10 -13.04
CA ARG A 149 7.74 8.45 -14.34
C ARG A 149 8.95 7.54 -14.56
N VAL A 150 8.68 6.34 -15.05
CA VAL A 150 9.69 5.38 -15.51
C VAL A 150 9.49 5.20 -17.02
N ASP A 151 10.44 5.68 -17.79
CA ASP A 151 10.40 5.63 -19.25
C ASP A 151 11.07 4.34 -19.77
N SER A 152 10.39 3.64 -20.66
CA SER A 152 10.89 2.48 -21.39
C SER A 152 11.55 1.44 -20.45
N ALA A 153 10.91 1.16 -19.33
CA ALA A 153 11.39 0.16 -18.39
C ALA A 153 11.39 -1.21 -19.05
N ILE A 154 12.57 -1.83 -19.12
CA ILE A 154 12.63 -3.28 -19.28
C ILE A 154 12.29 -3.84 -17.92
N ILE A 155 11.05 -4.27 -17.73
CA ILE A 155 10.69 -4.94 -16.50
C ILE A 155 11.61 -6.17 -16.35
N THR A 156 12.29 -6.26 -15.22
CA THR A 156 13.40 -7.19 -14.99
C THR A 156 13.07 -8.66 -15.29
N ASN A 157 11.79 -9.01 -15.22
CA ASN A 157 11.26 -10.34 -15.54
C ASN A 157 10.29 -10.30 -16.72
N ALA A 158 10.51 -9.38 -17.68
CA ALA A 158 9.62 -9.26 -18.83
C ALA A 158 9.47 -10.63 -19.55
N PRO A 159 8.26 -11.07 -19.83
CA PRO A 159 8.03 -12.30 -20.54
C PRO A 159 8.48 -12.18 -21.99
N THR A 160 8.78 -13.32 -22.60
CA THR A 160 8.94 -13.36 -24.06
C THR A 160 7.56 -13.31 -24.69
N SER A 161 7.18 -12.15 -25.21
CA SER A 161 5.94 -11.99 -25.96
C SER A 161 6.04 -12.65 -27.33
N THR A 162 4.92 -13.16 -27.84
CA THR A 162 4.84 -13.87 -29.11
C THR A 162 4.50 -12.89 -30.25
N ASP A 163 5.27 -12.91 -31.32
CA ASP A 163 5.03 -12.09 -32.51
C ASP A 163 3.66 -12.34 -33.13
N GLY A 164 2.96 -11.26 -33.48
CA GLY A 164 1.58 -11.27 -33.98
C GLY A 164 0.52 -11.61 -32.94
N ALA A 165 0.85 -11.77 -31.67
CA ALA A 165 -0.12 -11.91 -30.61
C ALA A 165 -0.71 -10.57 -30.17
N ILE A 166 -1.96 -10.60 -29.71
CA ILE A 166 -2.67 -9.42 -29.18
C ILE A 166 -2.88 -9.63 -27.69
N TYR A 167 -2.45 -8.64 -26.90
CA TYR A 167 -2.45 -8.72 -25.44
C TYR A 167 -3.35 -7.69 -24.78
N ARG A 168 -3.79 -8.01 -23.56
CA ARG A 168 -4.31 -7.12 -22.53
C ARG A 168 -3.25 -6.95 -21.46
N TYR A 169 -2.97 -5.73 -21.08
CA TYR A 169 -2.11 -5.35 -19.96
C TYR A 169 -3.00 -4.86 -18.81
N GLU A 170 -2.83 -5.45 -17.63
CA GLU A 170 -3.53 -5.05 -16.41
C GLU A 170 -2.49 -4.70 -15.35
N PHE A 171 -2.47 -3.45 -14.91
CA PHE A 171 -1.51 -2.93 -13.95
C PHE A 171 -2.24 -2.46 -12.69
N LYS A 172 -1.79 -2.92 -11.52
CA LYS A 172 -2.32 -2.56 -10.20
C LYS A 172 -1.22 -2.61 -9.16
N GLY A 173 -1.45 -2.05 -7.98
CA GLY A 173 -0.50 -2.11 -6.89
C GLY A 173 -1.05 -1.57 -5.58
N VAL A 174 -0.20 -1.57 -4.57
CA VAL A 174 -0.46 -0.99 -3.26
C VAL A 174 0.69 -0.08 -2.87
N ASP A 175 0.37 1.01 -2.15
CA ASP A 175 1.35 1.93 -1.59
C ASP A 175 1.97 1.41 -0.27
N LEU A 176 2.84 2.20 0.35
CA LEU A 176 3.47 1.86 1.62
C LEU A 176 2.50 1.82 2.81
N ALA A 177 1.32 2.42 2.68
CA ALA A 177 0.24 2.39 3.67
C ALA A 177 -0.78 1.25 3.41
N ASN A 178 -0.56 0.41 2.38
CA ASN A 178 -1.45 -0.64 1.89
C ASN A 178 -2.77 -0.13 1.28
N ASN A 179 -2.81 1.10 0.76
CA ASN A 179 -3.94 1.54 -0.07
C ASN A 179 -3.78 0.96 -1.47
N ALA A 180 -4.83 0.31 -1.98
CA ALA A 180 -4.80 -0.32 -3.29
C ALA A 180 -5.17 0.69 -4.39
N SER A 181 -4.38 0.72 -5.48
CA SER A 181 -4.69 1.47 -6.69
C SER A 181 -5.95 0.95 -7.38
N ASN A 182 -6.49 1.71 -8.31
CA ASN A 182 -7.38 1.14 -9.32
C ASN A 182 -6.56 0.27 -10.28
N VAL A 183 -7.22 -0.70 -10.91
CA VAL A 183 -6.61 -1.46 -12.01
C VAL A 183 -6.62 -0.59 -13.27
N ILE A 184 -5.45 -0.43 -13.88
CA ILE A 184 -5.31 0.25 -15.18
C ILE A 184 -5.18 -0.82 -16.26
N VAL A 185 -5.87 -0.62 -17.37
CA VAL A 185 -5.95 -1.60 -18.46
C VAL A 185 -5.56 -0.94 -19.79
N ALA A 186 -4.73 -1.63 -20.57
CA ALA A 186 -4.53 -1.36 -21.99
C ALA A 186 -4.90 -2.61 -22.78
N ASP A 187 -5.97 -2.54 -23.56
CA ASP A 187 -6.49 -3.63 -24.36
C ASP A 187 -6.01 -3.56 -25.83
N ASN A 188 -6.09 -4.71 -26.51
CA ASN A 188 -5.80 -4.86 -27.93
C ASN A 188 -4.39 -4.40 -28.35
N VAL A 189 -3.39 -4.65 -27.49
CA VAL A 189 -2.00 -4.30 -27.79
C VAL A 189 -1.38 -5.39 -28.68
N LEU A 190 -1.01 -5.02 -29.92
CA LEU A 190 -0.31 -5.92 -30.84
C LEU A 190 1.17 -5.99 -30.48
N PHE A 191 1.70 -7.20 -30.36
CA PHE A 191 3.15 -7.40 -30.30
C PHE A 191 3.65 -7.75 -31.69
N ASP A 192 4.53 -6.92 -32.27
CA ASP A 192 5.07 -7.04 -33.61
C ASP A 192 6.57 -6.70 -33.58
N ASN A 193 7.41 -7.71 -33.73
CA ASN A 193 8.87 -7.60 -33.68
C ASN A 193 9.55 -7.93 -35.01
N THR A 194 8.79 -7.95 -36.11
CA THR A 194 9.30 -8.23 -37.48
C THR A 194 9.57 -6.97 -38.32
#